data_ca34eb15938fd0bfda2cc6e6c7d15940
#
_entry.id   ca34eb15938fd0bfda2cc6e6c7d15940
#
_cell.length_a   1.000
_cell.length_b   1.000
_cell.length_c   1.000
_cell.angle_alpha   90.00
_cell.angle_beta   90.00
_cell.angle_gamma   90.00
#
_symmetry.space_group_name_H-M   'P 1'
#
loop_
_entity.id
_entity.type
_entity.pdbx_description
1 polymer ?
#
loop_
_entity_poly.entity_id
_entity_poly.type
_entity_poly.pdbx_seq_one_letter_code
_entity_poly.pdbx_strand_id
1 'polypeptide(L)'
;MSPVPSPDDAVPPQDGAAAYPIPPLPAAQPMPPLPQGQYLPPDARGPEESAGTARAIAPEAEEVPPFRLTPPRSLRDLRDLLPAALTVLIGAWVLIAYSVGQWRAMTVPSWDLGIFSEAAKAYSHLDAPIVPIKGPGYNLLGDHFHPILVLLGPLWALFPSGLTLLIVQDILLAVSAWPIVRLAQRLTHPIVALALGLTYVLSWGFQGAVAAQFHEIAFAVPMLAFASAAFVERRWLAVACWSAPLVLVKEDLGLTVLMIGLAVAVRGLGELRRGHLAHPIGRLTTGQLGLVLAAFGVVMFFLTTTVLLPMLNPGGTWAYSIGSGADGGAHQDLITRLFSPEVKIQTLVVLALTAGGIGLGSPWIAVVAPTLAWRFLGSVAFYWEWRNWHYNAVLIPVAVGALLDVVAALKRRRSRRPEGAGWLEVPLWARWLALLGLAAPMVLGAVTASDLPLWQMNDRGFGRAPERMASVEAVHNLIPEGSTVETDLSLMAYLVPRADVTWVGTGSEAPQYVVIDARSSAWGGNAPRDAAAWIEGRTGRDYILIFNEDDLQVAQLVGSR
;
A
#
# COMPACT_ATOMS: atom_id res chain seq x y z
N MET A 1 -25.74 -1.36 6.69
CA MET A 1 -25.82 -0.38 5.59
C MET A 1 -26.00 0.99 6.22
N SER A 2 -24.92 1.74 6.36
CA SER A 2 -24.96 3.14 6.82
C SER A 2 -25.00 4.04 5.61
N PRO A 3 -25.73 5.16 5.61
CA PRO A 3 -25.91 6.01 4.45
C PRO A 3 -24.60 6.72 4.08
N VAL A 4 -24.37 6.82 2.77
CA VAL A 4 -23.35 7.67 2.16
C VAL A 4 -23.71 9.14 2.43
N PRO A 5 -22.76 10.04 2.79
CA PRO A 5 -23.06 11.43 3.02
C PRO A 5 -23.59 12.12 1.76
N SER A 6 -24.52 13.03 1.96
CA SER A 6 -25.23 13.83 0.94
C SER A 6 -24.27 14.80 0.24
N PRO A 7 -24.53 15.15 -1.05
CA PRO A 7 -23.77 16.15 -1.80
C PRO A 7 -23.84 17.58 -1.25
N ASP A 8 -24.72 17.85 -0.28
CA ASP A 8 -24.89 19.17 0.33
C ASP A 8 -23.83 19.58 1.35
N ASP A 9 -22.85 18.71 1.65
CA ASP A 9 -21.71 19.02 2.54
C ASP A 9 -20.54 19.71 1.83
N ALA A 10 -20.78 20.34 0.69
CA ALA A 10 -19.82 21.23 0.05
C ALA A 10 -19.72 22.54 0.84
N VAL A 11 -18.61 22.71 1.55
CA VAL A 11 -18.27 23.92 2.34
C VAL A 11 -18.14 25.12 1.39
N PRO A 12 -18.83 26.25 1.68
CA PRO A 12 -18.62 27.48 0.92
C PRO A 12 -17.23 28.08 1.19
N PRO A 13 -16.63 28.85 0.25
CA PRO A 13 -15.32 29.44 0.45
C PRO A 13 -15.35 30.51 1.54
N GLN A 14 -14.44 30.42 2.50
CA GLN A 14 -14.23 31.45 3.52
C GLN A 14 -13.28 32.50 2.98
N ASP A 15 -13.79 33.71 2.85
CA ASP A 15 -13.03 34.93 2.63
C ASP A 15 -12.29 35.37 3.89
N GLY A 16 -11.04 35.82 3.72
CA GLY A 16 -10.42 36.81 4.57
C GLY A 16 -9.60 36.30 5.77
N ALA A 17 -8.34 35.93 5.54
CA ALA A 17 -7.34 35.83 6.61
C ALA A 17 -6.61 37.15 6.81
N ALA A 18 -6.87 37.81 7.93
CA ALA A 18 -6.11 38.96 8.42
C ALA A 18 -4.71 38.50 8.89
N ALA A 19 -3.68 39.17 8.40
CA ALA A 19 -2.29 38.93 8.79
C ALA A 19 -2.02 39.40 10.21
N TYR A 20 -1.48 38.52 11.07
CA TYR A 20 -0.90 38.84 12.36
C TYR A 20 0.58 39.18 12.22
N PRO A 21 1.10 40.24 12.89
CA PRO A 21 2.50 40.61 12.79
C PRO A 21 3.40 39.66 13.60
N ILE A 22 4.50 39.24 12.98
CA ILE A 22 5.54 38.42 13.59
C ILE A 22 6.44 39.31 14.46
N PRO A 23 6.71 38.96 15.74
CA PRO A 23 7.67 39.71 16.57
C PRO A 23 9.11 39.40 16.12
N PRO A 24 10.05 40.37 16.27
CA PRO A 24 11.44 40.22 15.84
C PRO A 24 12.23 39.27 16.74
N LEU A 25 13.09 38.47 16.10
CA LEU A 25 14.03 37.57 16.75
C LEU A 25 15.11 38.32 17.54
N PRO A 26 15.51 37.84 18.74
CA PRO A 26 16.62 38.42 19.48
C PRO A 26 17.97 38.15 18.82
N ALA A 27 18.86 39.15 18.89
CA ALA A 27 20.18 39.15 18.31
C ALA A 27 21.09 38.08 18.95
N ALA A 28 21.85 37.39 18.07
CA ALA A 28 22.82 36.38 18.47
C ALA A 28 23.98 36.97 19.27
N GLN A 29 24.29 36.34 20.41
CA GLN A 29 25.51 36.64 21.18
C GLN A 29 26.70 35.85 20.61
N PRO A 30 27.91 36.44 20.63
CA PRO A 30 29.10 35.77 20.12
C PRO A 30 29.63 34.69 21.07
N MET A 31 30.02 33.54 20.51
CA MET A 31 30.63 32.43 21.23
C MET A 31 32.09 32.77 21.69
N PRO A 32 32.51 32.25 22.87
CA PRO A 32 33.87 32.37 23.34
C PRO A 32 34.81 31.42 22.56
N PRO A 33 36.15 31.80 22.45
CA PRO A 33 37.11 31.01 21.68
C PRO A 33 37.52 29.72 22.40
N LEU A 34 37.76 28.67 21.59
CA LEU A 34 38.26 27.37 22.02
C LEU A 34 39.73 27.43 22.47
N PRO A 35 40.14 26.67 23.50
CA PRO A 35 41.52 26.60 23.94
C PRO A 35 42.43 25.84 22.97
N GLN A 36 43.59 26.41 22.71
CA GLN A 36 44.63 25.83 21.82
C GLN A 36 45.34 24.64 22.51
N GLY A 37 45.46 23.53 21.74
CA GLY A 37 46.14 22.33 22.18
C GLY A 37 47.65 22.49 22.31
N GLN A 38 48.22 21.94 23.38
CA GLN A 38 49.66 21.81 23.58
C GLN A 38 50.22 20.62 22.79
N TYR A 39 51.25 20.89 21.99
CA TYR A 39 52.12 19.90 21.35
C TYR A 39 53.02 19.24 22.38
N LEU A 40 53.14 17.90 22.38
CA LEU A 40 54.19 17.14 23.02
C LEU A 40 55.08 16.47 21.94
N PRO A 41 56.42 16.52 22.08
CA PRO A 41 57.34 15.98 21.06
C PRO A 41 57.55 14.46 21.19
N PRO A 42 58.02 13.81 20.11
CA PRO A 42 58.31 12.37 20.12
C PRO A 42 59.76 12.13 20.61
N ASP A 43 59.94 11.16 21.49
CA ASP A 43 61.04 10.19 21.52
C ASP A 43 61.19 9.54 22.90
N ALA A 44 60.96 8.23 22.94
CA ALA A 44 61.70 7.29 23.82
C ALA A 44 61.41 5.86 23.36
N ARG A 45 62.38 5.27 22.65
CA ARG A 45 62.43 3.83 22.38
C ARG A 45 62.85 3.08 23.63
N GLY A 46 62.14 2.03 23.98
CA GLY A 46 62.55 1.01 24.97
C GLY A 46 62.07 -0.39 24.53
N PRO A 47 62.69 -1.49 24.94
CA PRO A 47 62.98 -2.63 24.10
C PRO A 47 61.89 -3.69 23.98
N GLU A 48 61.99 -4.46 22.91
CA GLU A 48 61.21 -5.63 22.53
C GLU A 48 61.10 -6.68 23.65
N GLU A 49 59.88 -7.02 24.01
CA GLU A 49 59.54 -8.31 24.59
C GLU A 49 58.57 -9.05 23.70
N SER A 50 59.05 -10.11 23.08
CA SER A 50 58.29 -11.07 22.32
C SER A 50 57.39 -11.88 23.24
N ALA A 51 56.10 -11.60 23.21
CA ALA A 51 55.08 -12.50 23.71
C ALA A 51 54.09 -12.77 22.58
N GLY A 52 54.18 -13.96 22.01
CA GLY A 52 53.23 -14.51 21.06
C GLY A 52 51.87 -14.65 21.71
N THR A 53 50.99 -13.70 21.49
CA THR A 53 49.56 -13.86 21.74
C THR A 53 48.90 -14.34 20.45
N ALA A 54 48.56 -15.62 20.47
CA ALA A 54 47.66 -16.22 19.49
C ALA A 54 46.38 -15.34 19.38
N ARG A 55 46.29 -14.63 18.29
CA ARG A 55 45.06 -13.90 17.91
C ARG A 55 43.98 -14.94 17.70
N ALA A 56 43.12 -15.15 18.68
CA ALA A 56 41.92 -15.95 18.53
C ALA A 56 41.11 -15.34 17.37
N ILE A 57 41.15 -16.00 16.22
CA ILE A 57 40.28 -15.73 15.09
C ILE A 57 38.85 -15.93 15.62
N ALA A 58 38.13 -14.85 15.88
CA ALA A 58 36.72 -14.93 16.18
C ALA A 58 36.04 -15.61 14.97
N PRO A 59 35.17 -16.62 15.19
CA PRO A 59 34.51 -17.29 14.10
C PRO A 59 33.74 -16.25 13.29
N GLU A 60 34.04 -16.17 11.99
CA GLU A 60 33.25 -15.41 11.02
C GLU A 60 31.77 -15.77 11.23
N ALA A 61 30.94 -14.76 11.47
CA ALA A 61 29.52 -14.95 11.52
C ALA A 61 29.08 -15.46 10.15
N GLU A 62 28.61 -16.71 10.12
CA GLU A 62 28.09 -17.38 8.93
C GLU A 62 27.04 -16.48 8.27
N GLU A 63 27.45 -15.80 7.18
CA GLU A 63 26.56 -15.04 6.33
C GLU A 63 25.58 -16.04 5.69
N VAL A 64 24.30 -15.88 5.97
CA VAL A 64 23.26 -16.59 5.21
C VAL A 64 23.51 -16.27 3.74
N PRO A 65 23.79 -17.26 2.88
CA PRO A 65 24.19 -17.00 1.50
C PRO A 65 23.14 -16.13 0.80
N PRO A 66 23.55 -15.12 0.04
CA PRO A 66 22.63 -14.17 -0.56
C PRO A 66 21.66 -14.88 -1.49
N PHE A 67 20.40 -14.43 -1.48
CA PHE A 67 19.41 -14.85 -2.45
C PHE A 67 19.93 -14.51 -3.86
N ARG A 68 20.46 -15.50 -4.55
CA ARG A 68 20.81 -15.40 -5.96
C ARG A 68 19.65 -15.94 -6.77
N LEU A 69 19.15 -15.16 -7.71
CA LEU A 69 18.28 -15.63 -8.79
C LEU A 69 19.12 -16.47 -9.77
N THR A 70 19.66 -17.60 -9.30
CA THR A 70 20.27 -18.57 -10.20
C THR A 70 19.16 -19.44 -10.74
N PRO A 71 19.06 -19.63 -12.07
CA PRO A 71 18.10 -20.55 -12.63
C PRO A 71 18.29 -21.94 -12.01
N PRO A 72 17.20 -22.67 -11.76
CA PRO A 72 17.27 -24.01 -11.16
C PRO A 72 18.13 -24.90 -12.08
N ARG A 73 19.17 -25.50 -11.52
CA ARG A 73 20.12 -26.37 -12.22
C ARG A 73 19.81 -27.85 -12.04
N SER A 74 18.87 -28.17 -11.16
CA SER A 74 18.51 -29.54 -10.81
C SER A 74 17.02 -29.69 -10.51
N LEU A 75 16.49 -30.92 -10.57
CA LEU A 75 15.12 -31.24 -10.14
C LEU A 75 14.91 -30.95 -8.64
N ARG A 76 15.96 -30.99 -7.82
CA ARG A 76 15.88 -30.59 -6.41
C ARG A 76 15.62 -29.10 -6.28
N ASP A 77 16.34 -28.27 -7.03
CA ASP A 77 16.14 -26.81 -7.01
C ASP A 77 14.71 -26.44 -7.44
N LEU A 78 14.14 -27.15 -8.44
CA LEU A 78 12.74 -26.99 -8.85
C LEU A 78 11.75 -27.37 -7.73
N ARG A 79 11.99 -28.47 -7.04
CA ARG A 79 11.15 -28.87 -5.89
C ARG A 79 11.19 -27.83 -4.75
N ASP A 80 12.34 -27.20 -4.54
CA ASP A 80 12.50 -26.15 -3.55
C ASP A 80 11.75 -24.85 -3.90
N LEU A 81 11.45 -24.62 -5.18
CA LEU A 81 10.63 -23.48 -5.61
C LEU A 81 9.13 -23.77 -5.51
N LEU A 82 8.72 -25.04 -5.48
CA LEU A 82 7.33 -25.45 -5.60
C LEU A 82 6.38 -24.84 -4.57
N PRO A 83 6.67 -24.78 -3.26
CA PRO A 83 5.78 -24.15 -2.29
C PRO A 83 5.52 -22.68 -2.58
N ALA A 84 6.56 -21.91 -2.96
CA ALA A 84 6.41 -20.50 -3.30
C ALA A 84 5.62 -20.33 -4.60
N ALA A 85 5.93 -21.12 -5.62
CA ALA A 85 5.22 -21.09 -6.91
C ALA A 85 3.74 -21.45 -6.74
N LEU A 86 3.43 -22.52 -6.00
CA LEU A 86 2.04 -22.91 -5.71
C LEU A 86 1.29 -21.82 -4.95
N THR A 87 1.92 -21.20 -3.96
CA THR A 87 1.29 -20.10 -3.23
C THR A 87 0.94 -18.92 -4.14
N VAL A 88 1.89 -18.50 -4.99
CA VAL A 88 1.65 -17.40 -5.93
C VAL A 88 0.56 -17.75 -6.93
N LEU A 89 0.60 -18.95 -7.52
CA LEU A 89 -0.38 -19.38 -8.52
C LEU A 89 -1.79 -19.53 -7.93
N ILE A 90 -1.92 -20.16 -6.77
CA ILE A 90 -3.22 -20.31 -6.08
C ILE A 90 -3.73 -18.94 -5.65
N GLY A 91 -2.87 -18.09 -5.07
CA GLY A 91 -3.24 -16.75 -4.66
C GLY A 91 -3.71 -15.91 -5.85
N ALA A 92 -2.92 -15.86 -6.93
CA ALA A 92 -3.30 -15.14 -8.14
C ALA A 92 -4.64 -15.65 -8.70
N TRP A 93 -4.80 -16.98 -8.79
CA TRP A 93 -6.04 -17.57 -9.29
C TRP A 93 -7.26 -17.18 -8.45
N VAL A 94 -7.18 -17.25 -7.11
CA VAL A 94 -8.31 -16.93 -6.21
C VAL A 94 -8.65 -15.44 -6.29
N LEU A 95 -7.64 -14.55 -6.20
CA LEU A 95 -7.86 -13.10 -6.22
C LEU A 95 -8.40 -12.65 -7.57
N ILE A 96 -7.83 -13.11 -8.69
CA ILE A 96 -8.31 -12.80 -10.04
C ILE A 96 -9.72 -13.34 -10.25
N ALA A 97 -10.04 -14.56 -9.77
CA ALA A 97 -11.39 -15.10 -9.88
C ALA A 97 -12.42 -14.23 -9.15
N TYR A 98 -12.05 -13.70 -7.98
CA TYR A 98 -12.89 -12.76 -7.23
C TYR A 98 -13.08 -11.45 -8.01
N SER A 99 -12.02 -10.81 -8.46
CA SER A 99 -12.06 -9.56 -9.22
C SER A 99 -12.85 -9.70 -10.54
N VAL A 100 -12.63 -10.78 -11.28
CA VAL A 100 -13.40 -11.09 -12.50
C VAL A 100 -14.88 -11.33 -12.18
N GLY A 101 -15.17 -12.00 -11.05
CA GLY A 101 -16.54 -12.20 -10.60
C GLY A 101 -17.26 -10.88 -10.34
N GLN A 102 -16.64 -9.97 -9.57
CA GLN A 102 -17.18 -8.64 -9.31
C GLN A 102 -17.34 -7.82 -10.60
N TRP A 103 -16.34 -7.83 -11.46
CA TRP A 103 -16.38 -7.13 -12.75
C TRP A 103 -17.58 -7.60 -13.61
N ARG A 104 -17.76 -8.91 -13.76
CA ARG A 104 -18.88 -9.50 -14.53
C ARG A 104 -20.25 -9.19 -13.91
N ALA A 105 -20.31 -9.20 -12.59
CA ALA A 105 -21.53 -8.88 -11.87
C ALA A 105 -21.85 -7.37 -11.82
N MET A 106 -20.96 -6.53 -12.31
CA MET A 106 -21.04 -5.07 -12.22
C MET A 106 -21.23 -4.57 -10.78
N THR A 107 -20.61 -5.26 -9.82
CA THR A 107 -20.63 -4.88 -8.39
C THR A 107 -19.39 -4.13 -7.96
N VAL A 108 -18.54 -3.78 -8.91
CA VAL A 108 -17.32 -3.00 -8.67
C VAL A 108 -17.68 -1.58 -8.26
N PRO A 109 -17.23 -1.06 -7.10
CA PRO A 109 -17.29 0.36 -6.80
C PRO A 109 -16.44 1.13 -7.83
N SER A 110 -17.07 2.01 -8.60
CA SER A 110 -16.45 2.49 -9.84
C SER A 110 -15.68 3.80 -9.70
N TRP A 111 -15.79 4.48 -8.54
CA TRP A 111 -15.16 5.80 -8.34
C TRP A 111 -13.63 5.75 -8.48
N ASP A 112 -12.96 5.05 -7.56
CA ASP A 112 -11.49 4.96 -7.57
C ASP A 112 -10.99 4.22 -8.81
N LEU A 113 -11.68 3.14 -9.21
CA LEU A 113 -11.33 2.40 -10.42
C LEU A 113 -11.46 3.27 -11.68
N GLY A 114 -12.47 4.14 -11.77
CA GLY A 114 -12.62 5.12 -12.86
C GLY A 114 -11.46 6.11 -12.90
N ILE A 115 -11.13 6.71 -11.75
CA ILE A 115 -10.01 7.64 -11.58
C ILE A 115 -8.67 7.03 -12.03
N PHE A 116 -8.35 5.83 -11.54
CA PHE A 116 -7.11 5.15 -11.91
C PHE A 116 -7.12 4.65 -13.35
N SER A 117 -8.29 4.33 -13.91
CA SER A 117 -8.43 3.98 -15.32
C SER A 117 -8.14 5.17 -16.24
N GLU A 118 -8.65 6.37 -15.92
CA GLU A 118 -8.31 7.60 -16.65
C GLU A 118 -6.81 7.92 -16.56
N ALA A 119 -6.21 7.78 -15.39
CA ALA A 119 -4.77 7.95 -15.23
C ALA A 119 -3.96 6.95 -16.08
N ALA A 120 -4.35 5.67 -16.10
CA ALA A 120 -3.71 4.63 -16.91
C ALA A 120 -3.88 4.90 -18.42
N LYS A 121 -5.06 5.38 -18.83
CA LYS A 121 -5.35 5.83 -20.19
C LYS A 121 -4.43 6.99 -20.60
N ALA A 122 -4.30 8.03 -19.78
CA ALA A 122 -3.39 9.15 -20.03
C ALA A 122 -1.92 8.67 -20.16
N TYR A 123 -1.44 7.85 -19.23
CA TYR A 123 -0.09 7.28 -19.28
C TYR A 123 0.15 6.38 -20.50
N SER A 124 -0.88 5.75 -21.07
CA SER A 124 -0.73 4.95 -22.29
C SER A 124 -0.40 5.79 -23.53
N HIS A 125 -0.75 7.10 -23.49
CA HIS A 125 -0.42 8.09 -24.51
C HIS A 125 0.81 8.93 -24.15
N LEU A 126 1.49 8.62 -23.00
CA LEU A 126 2.59 9.39 -22.44
C LEU A 126 2.18 10.81 -22.00
N ASP A 127 0.91 11.01 -21.70
CA ASP A 127 0.35 12.26 -21.23
C ASP A 127 0.40 12.37 -19.69
N ALA A 128 0.24 13.59 -19.18
CA ALA A 128 0.04 13.82 -17.77
C ALA A 128 -1.28 13.18 -17.31
N PRO A 129 -1.37 12.63 -16.07
CA PRO A 129 -2.58 11.95 -15.59
C PRO A 129 -3.68 12.97 -15.21
N ILE A 130 -4.22 13.63 -16.21
CA ILE A 130 -5.39 14.50 -16.05
C ILE A 130 -6.62 13.61 -15.98
N VAL A 131 -7.39 13.75 -14.91
CA VAL A 131 -8.53 12.90 -14.60
C VAL A 131 -9.82 13.72 -14.54
N PRO A 132 -10.59 13.78 -15.65
CA PRO A 132 -11.81 14.58 -15.74
C PRO A 132 -12.90 14.19 -14.73
N ILE A 133 -12.89 12.95 -14.25
CA ILE A 133 -13.80 12.47 -13.18
C ILE A 133 -13.69 13.35 -11.91
N LYS A 134 -12.50 13.82 -11.57
CA LYS A 134 -12.27 14.69 -10.40
C LYS A 134 -12.47 16.19 -10.72
N GLY A 135 -12.64 16.53 -11.96
CA GLY A 135 -12.87 17.89 -12.44
C GLY A 135 -11.99 18.29 -13.63
N PRO A 136 -12.33 19.38 -14.32
CA PRO A 136 -11.58 19.84 -15.47
C PRO A 136 -10.11 20.12 -15.15
N GLY A 137 -9.20 19.55 -15.94
CA GLY A 137 -7.76 19.75 -15.78
C GLY A 137 -7.15 19.20 -14.48
N TYR A 138 -7.86 18.36 -13.75
CA TYR A 138 -7.39 17.83 -12.48
C TYR A 138 -6.23 16.84 -12.65
N ASN A 139 -5.03 17.25 -12.25
CA ASN A 139 -3.85 16.38 -12.27
C ASN A 139 -3.84 15.45 -11.05
N LEU A 140 -3.95 14.15 -11.28
CA LEU A 140 -4.05 13.15 -10.22
C LEU A 140 -2.78 13.08 -9.35
N LEU A 141 -1.61 13.43 -9.87
CA LEU A 141 -0.37 13.53 -9.07
C LEU A 141 -0.40 14.67 -8.04
N GLY A 142 -1.36 15.59 -8.14
CA GLY A 142 -1.61 16.63 -7.14
C GLY A 142 -2.60 16.21 -6.05
N ASP A 143 -3.28 15.08 -6.22
CA ASP A 143 -4.14 14.47 -5.20
C ASP A 143 -3.31 13.62 -4.23
N HIS A 144 -2.66 12.60 -4.79
CA HIS A 144 -1.67 11.74 -4.14
C HIS A 144 -0.43 11.60 -5.03
N PHE A 145 0.75 11.55 -4.42
CA PHE A 145 2.00 11.41 -5.17
C PHE A 145 2.31 9.93 -5.43
N HIS A 146 1.86 9.44 -6.59
CA HIS A 146 2.00 8.04 -7.02
C HIS A 146 2.55 7.88 -8.45
N PRO A 147 3.71 8.45 -8.78
CA PRO A 147 4.26 8.37 -10.14
C PRO A 147 4.55 6.94 -10.62
N ILE A 148 4.59 5.95 -9.72
CA ILE A 148 4.74 4.53 -10.09
C ILE A 148 3.62 4.04 -11.00
N LEU A 149 2.46 4.68 -10.98
CA LEU A 149 1.31 4.30 -11.82
C LEU A 149 1.58 4.48 -13.32
N VAL A 150 2.64 5.19 -13.71
CA VAL A 150 3.10 5.24 -15.12
C VAL A 150 3.33 3.82 -15.68
N LEU A 151 3.65 2.84 -14.83
CA LEU A 151 3.80 1.43 -15.23
C LEU A 151 2.50 0.78 -15.72
N LEU A 152 1.34 1.39 -15.46
CA LEU A 152 0.05 0.94 -15.98
C LEU A 152 -0.15 1.33 -17.45
N GLY A 153 0.50 2.38 -17.93
CA GLY A 153 0.35 2.88 -19.30
C GLY A 153 0.55 1.80 -20.37
N PRO A 154 1.70 1.08 -20.40
CA PRO A 154 1.91 0.00 -21.37
C PRO A 154 0.88 -1.14 -21.26
N LEU A 155 0.40 -1.46 -20.04
CA LEU A 155 -0.60 -2.50 -19.83
C LEU A 155 -1.98 -2.05 -20.33
N TRP A 156 -2.34 -0.80 -20.10
CA TRP A 156 -3.55 -0.20 -20.62
C TRP A 156 -3.54 -0.13 -22.15
N ALA A 157 -2.42 0.24 -22.76
CA ALA A 157 -2.29 0.27 -24.22
C ALA A 157 -2.55 -1.12 -24.87
N LEU A 158 -2.23 -2.21 -24.16
CA LEU A 158 -2.48 -3.57 -24.66
C LEU A 158 -3.90 -4.07 -24.32
N PHE A 159 -4.42 -3.70 -23.17
CA PHE A 159 -5.68 -4.19 -22.62
C PHE A 159 -6.45 -3.03 -21.95
N PRO A 160 -7.10 -2.12 -22.73
CA PRO A 160 -7.78 -0.93 -22.21
C PRO A 160 -9.06 -1.33 -21.46
N SER A 161 -8.95 -1.58 -20.16
CA SER A 161 -10.07 -1.98 -19.31
C SER A 161 -9.75 -1.74 -17.83
N GLY A 162 -10.73 -1.33 -17.03
CA GLY A 162 -10.61 -1.31 -15.57
C GLY A 162 -10.28 -2.69 -14.98
N LEU A 163 -10.74 -3.77 -15.62
CA LEU A 163 -10.37 -5.14 -15.23
C LEU A 163 -8.86 -5.38 -15.28
N THR A 164 -8.14 -4.74 -16.21
CA THR A 164 -6.67 -4.84 -16.29
C THR A 164 -6.00 -4.36 -15.01
N LEU A 165 -6.48 -3.25 -14.44
CA LEU A 165 -5.94 -2.71 -13.19
C LEU A 165 -6.20 -3.66 -12.02
N LEU A 166 -7.41 -4.26 -11.96
CA LEU A 166 -7.77 -5.25 -10.94
C LEU A 166 -6.84 -6.46 -11.00
N ILE A 167 -6.62 -7.03 -12.20
CA ILE A 167 -5.71 -8.17 -12.39
C ILE A 167 -4.27 -7.83 -12.03
N VAL A 168 -3.81 -6.62 -12.36
CA VAL A 168 -2.46 -6.15 -11.97
C VAL A 168 -2.32 -6.11 -10.45
N GLN A 169 -3.28 -5.56 -9.74
CA GLN A 169 -3.31 -5.58 -8.28
C GLN A 169 -3.22 -7.00 -7.74
N ASP A 170 -4.07 -7.90 -8.23
CA ASP A 170 -4.13 -9.29 -7.78
C ASP A 170 -2.80 -10.03 -7.97
N ILE A 171 -2.14 -9.80 -9.11
CA ILE A 171 -0.82 -10.37 -9.41
C ILE A 171 0.24 -9.80 -8.46
N LEU A 172 0.24 -8.48 -8.20
CA LEU A 172 1.19 -7.85 -7.28
C LEU A 172 1.05 -8.42 -5.86
N LEU A 173 -0.19 -8.55 -5.37
CA LEU A 173 -0.48 -9.14 -4.07
C LEU A 173 -0.01 -10.60 -4.01
N ALA A 174 -0.31 -11.40 -5.04
CA ALA A 174 0.10 -12.81 -5.09
C ALA A 174 1.62 -12.97 -5.16
N VAL A 175 2.32 -12.20 -6.00
CA VAL A 175 3.79 -12.25 -6.16
C VAL A 175 4.50 -11.86 -4.86
N SER A 176 3.90 -11.02 -4.03
CA SER A 176 4.46 -10.66 -2.73
C SER A 176 4.64 -11.85 -1.78
N ALA A 177 3.90 -12.94 -1.98
CA ALA A 177 4.06 -14.18 -1.23
C ALA A 177 5.39 -14.89 -1.51
N TRP A 178 5.99 -14.69 -2.69
CA TRP A 178 7.22 -15.36 -3.10
C TRP A 178 8.38 -15.21 -2.09
N PRO A 179 8.83 -13.99 -1.74
CA PRO A 179 9.94 -13.83 -0.79
C PRO A 179 9.57 -14.32 0.61
N ILE A 180 8.33 -14.19 1.04
CA ILE A 180 7.85 -14.65 2.35
C ILE A 180 7.91 -16.17 2.46
N VAL A 181 7.38 -16.89 1.46
CA VAL A 181 7.40 -18.37 1.45
C VAL A 181 8.83 -18.90 1.33
N ARG A 182 9.66 -18.28 0.45
CA ARG A 182 11.08 -18.67 0.32
C ARG A 182 11.85 -18.48 1.64
N LEU A 183 11.57 -17.42 2.37
CA LEU A 183 12.13 -17.20 3.70
C LEU A 183 11.61 -18.24 4.70
N ALA A 184 10.30 -18.46 4.74
CA ALA A 184 9.69 -19.45 5.63
C ALA A 184 10.23 -20.87 5.42
N GLN A 185 10.47 -21.29 4.16
CA GLN A 185 11.08 -22.59 3.82
C GLN A 185 12.48 -22.78 4.42
N ARG A 186 13.28 -21.70 4.54
CA ARG A 186 14.61 -21.77 5.17
C ARG A 186 14.53 -21.90 6.69
N LEU A 187 13.42 -21.43 7.27
CA LEU A 187 13.23 -21.40 8.71
C LEU A 187 12.43 -22.59 9.24
N THR A 188 11.54 -23.16 8.39
CA THR A 188 10.56 -24.18 8.79
C THR A 188 10.51 -25.34 7.78
N HIS A 189 9.61 -26.31 8.03
CA HIS A 189 9.33 -27.36 7.05
C HIS A 189 8.55 -26.80 5.84
N PRO A 190 8.79 -27.29 4.60
CA PRO A 190 8.13 -26.81 3.39
C PRO A 190 6.59 -26.77 3.45
N ILE A 191 5.96 -27.73 4.12
CA ILE A 191 4.50 -27.77 4.33
C ILE A 191 4.04 -26.59 5.20
N VAL A 192 4.77 -26.25 6.27
CA VAL A 192 4.48 -25.11 7.14
C VAL A 192 4.66 -23.80 6.35
N ALA A 193 5.70 -23.72 5.53
CA ALA A 193 5.95 -22.56 4.68
C ALA A 193 4.83 -22.37 3.62
N LEU A 194 4.33 -23.46 3.02
CA LEU A 194 3.19 -23.42 2.10
C LEU A 194 1.92 -22.96 2.84
N ALA A 195 1.61 -23.55 4.00
CA ALA A 195 0.43 -23.18 4.79
C ALA A 195 0.48 -21.70 5.21
N LEU A 196 1.63 -21.21 5.69
CA LEU A 196 1.82 -19.81 6.03
C LEU A 196 1.69 -18.91 4.79
N GLY A 197 2.21 -19.35 3.64
CA GLY A 197 2.10 -18.64 2.37
C GLY A 197 0.66 -18.49 1.90
N LEU A 198 -0.13 -19.56 1.96
CA LEU A 198 -1.55 -19.52 1.62
C LEU A 198 -2.32 -18.60 2.59
N THR A 199 -2.04 -18.69 3.89
CA THR A 199 -2.61 -17.77 4.88
C THR A 199 -2.23 -16.31 4.59
N TYR A 200 -1.00 -16.06 4.17
CA TYR A 200 -0.50 -14.74 3.81
C TYR A 200 -1.25 -14.17 2.59
N VAL A 201 -1.30 -14.94 1.49
CA VAL A 201 -1.88 -14.46 0.23
C VAL A 201 -3.41 -14.33 0.29
N LEU A 202 -4.06 -15.07 1.18
CA LEU A 202 -5.51 -15.00 1.44
C LEU A 202 -5.83 -14.22 2.73
N SER A 203 -4.90 -13.38 3.21
CA SER A 203 -5.06 -12.64 4.46
C SER A 203 -6.13 -11.55 4.36
N TRP A 204 -6.66 -11.18 5.52
CA TRP A 204 -7.68 -10.14 5.68
C TRP A 204 -7.31 -8.81 4.99
N GLY A 205 -6.04 -8.39 5.04
CA GLY A 205 -5.59 -7.14 4.43
C GLY A 205 -5.61 -7.18 2.90
N PHE A 206 -5.33 -8.35 2.30
CA PHE A 206 -5.39 -8.50 0.84
C PHE A 206 -6.83 -8.66 0.36
N GLN A 207 -7.66 -9.41 1.07
CA GLN A 207 -9.07 -9.52 0.75
C GLN A 207 -9.78 -8.16 0.80
N GLY A 208 -9.50 -7.35 1.82
CA GLY A 208 -10.01 -5.98 1.91
C GLY A 208 -9.56 -5.10 0.76
N ALA A 209 -8.30 -5.23 0.32
CA ALA A 209 -7.76 -4.46 -0.81
C ALA A 209 -8.43 -4.85 -2.14
N VAL A 210 -8.59 -6.14 -2.40
CA VAL A 210 -9.23 -6.63 -3.64
C VAL A 210 -10.70 -6.25 -3.69
N ALA A 211 -11.41 -6.30 -2.56
CA ALA A 211 -12.81 -5.86 -2.48
C ALA A 211 -12.98 -4.35 -2.63
N ALA A 212 -11.98 -3.55 -2.19
CA ALA A 212 -11.96 -2.09 -2.37
C ALA A 212 -11.58 -1.65 -3.78
N GLN A 213 -11.24 -2.58 -4.66
CA GLN A 213 -10.78 -2.38 -6.02
C GLN A 213 -9.31 -1.93 -6.12
N PHE A 214 -8.87 -1.56 -7.34
CA PHE A 214 -7.49 -1.16 -7.59
C PHE A 214 -7.11 0.11 -6.82
N HIS A 215 -5.95 0.02 -6.13
CA HIS A 215 -5.29 1.17 -5.54
C HIS A 215 -3.76 1.07 -5.71
N GLU A 216 -3.09 2.22 -5.79
CA GLU A 216 -1.63 2.37 -5.95
C GLU A 216 -0.83 1.58 -4.92
N ILE A 217 -1.39 1.42 -3.73
CA ILE A 217 -0.74 0.73 -2.61
C ILE A 217 -0.38 -0.74 -2.92
N ALA A 218 -1.03 -1.34 -3.92
CA ALA A 218 -0.71 -2.68 -4.39
C ALA A 218 0.76 -2.83 -4.82
N PHE A 219 1.37 -1.79 -5.38
CA PHE A 219 2.79 -1.78 -5.75
C PHE A 219 3.72 -1.82 -4.53
N ALA A 220 3.31 -1.25 -3.40
CA ALA A 220 4.10 -1.27 -2.17
C ALA A 220 4.20 -2.67 -1.54
N VAL A 221 3.19 -3.52 -1.72
CA VAL A 221 3.08 -4.82 -1.05
C VAL A 221 4.24 -5.76 -1.41
N PRO A 222 4.57 -6.02 -2.69
CA PRO A 222 5.74 -6.83 -3.03
C PRO A 222 7.05 -6.18 -2.57
N MET A 223 7.19 -4.85 -2.66
CA MET A 223 8.39 -4.15 -2.19
C MET A 223 8.61 -4.39 -0.69
N LEU A 224 7.58 -4.24 0.14
CA LEU A 224 7.63 -4.51 1.57
C LEU A 224 7.88 -5.99 1.87
N ALA A 225 7.34 -6.92 1.08
CA ALA A 225 7.58 -8.34 1.25
C ALA A 225 9.05 -8.71 0.98
N PHE A 226 9.65 -8.19 -0.10
CA PHE A 226 11.07 -8.38 -0.41
C PHE A 226 11.97 -7.68 0.61
N ALA A 227 11.60 -6.46 1.06
CA ALA A 227 12.32 -5.75 2.11
C ALA A 227 12.26 -6.52 3.45
N SER A 228 11.11 -7.08 3.82
CA SER A 228 10.93 -7.92 5.00
C SER A 228 11.83 -9.16 4.97
N ALA A 229 11.84 -9.88 3.85
CA ALA A 229 12.72 -11.04 3.68
C ALA A 229 14.20 -10.64 3.75
N ALA A 230 14.59 -9.56 3.08
CA ALA A 230 15.96 -9.03 3.11
C ALA A 230 16.38 -8.59 4.51
N PHE A 231 15.48 -8.00 5.31
CA PHE A 231 15.73 -7.60 6.70
C PHE A 231 16.03 -8.81 7.59
N VAL A 232 15.22 -9.86 7.48
CA VAL A 232 15.43 -11.10 8.24
C VAL A 232 16.75 -11.78 7.85
N GLU A 233 17.10 -11.74 6.57
CA GLU A 233 18.35 -12.28 6.02
C GLU A 233 19.56 -11.36 6.24
N ARG A 234 19.38 -10.17 6.85
CA ARG A 234 20.40 -9.13 7.07
C ARG A 234 21.07 -8.63 5.78
N ARG A 235 20.34 -8.62 4.69
CA ARG A 235 20.79 -8.11 3.38
C ARG A 235 20.46 -6.63 3.29
N TRP A 236 21.22 -5.81 4.01
CA TRP A 236 20.89 -4.40 4.27
C TRP A 236 20.77 -3.54 3.02
N LEU A 237 21.64 -3.77 2.02
CA LEU A 237 21.52 -3.09 0.73
C LEU A 237 20.21 -3.45 0.01
N ALA A 238 19.82 -4.74 0.04
CA ALA A 238 18.56 -5.16 -0.56
C ALA A 238 17.35 -4.56 0.17
N VAL A 239 17.41 -4.40 1.52
CA VAL A 239 16.38 -3.65 2.27
C VAL A 239 16.27 -2.23 1.70
N ALA A 240 17.38 -1.51 1.57
CA ALA A 240 17.38 -0.14 1.04
C ALA A 240 16.82 -0.08 -0.40
N CYS A 241 17.26 -0.98 -1.29
CA CYS A 241 16.81 -1.03 -2.68
C CYS A 241 15.31 -1.30 -2.83
N TRP A 242 14.74 -2.19 -2.00
CA TRP A 242 13.31 -2.48 -2.05
C TRP A 242 12.46 -1.43 -1.34
N SER A 243 13.04 -0.69 -0.38
CA SER A 243 12.30 0.30 0.41
C SER A 243 12.33 1.70 -0.21
N ALA A 244 13.43 2.11 -0.83
CA ALA A 244 13.54 3.46 -1.38
C ALA A 244 12.45 3.80 -2.41
N PRO A 245 12.04 2.90 -3.33
CA PRO A 245 10.98 3.19 -4.30
C PRO A 245 9.57 3.35 -3.70
N LEU A 246 9.35 3.01 -2.43
CA LEU A 246 8.05 3.19 -1.76
C LEU A 246 7.57 4.65 -1.82
N VAL A 247 8.47 5.61 -1.81
CA VAL A 247 8.14 7.05 -1.91
C VAL A 247 7.51 7.43 -3.25
N LEU A 248 7.60 6.56 -4.27
CA LEU A 248 6.96 6.74 -5.57
C LEU A 248 5.57 6.10 -5.65
N VAL A 249 5.17 5.36 -4.62
CA VAL A 249 3.86 4.71 -4.54
C VAL A 249 2.82 5.61 -3.90
N LYS A 250 3.21 6.26 -2.80
CA LYS A 250 2.34 7.22 -2.10
C LYS A 250 3.19 8.11 -1.18
N GLU A 251 2.78 9.37 -0.99
CA GLU A 251 3.51 10.36 -0.20
C GLU A 251 3.78 9.93 1.25
N ASP A 252 2.80 9.30 1.90
CA ASP A 252 2.89 8.86 3.30
C ASP A 252 3.87 7.69 3.51
N LEU A 253 4.18 6.93 2.46
CA LEU A 253 5.16 5.85 2.53
C LEU A 253 6.59 6.35 2.72
N GLY A 254 6.87 7.65 2.56
CA GLY A 254 8.11 8.26 3.03
C GLY A 254 8.34 8.03 4.53
N LEU A 255 7.28 8.10 5.36
CA LEU A 255 7.36 7.78 6.79
C LEU A 255 7.53 6.27 7.05
N THR A 256 7.01 5.42 6.17
CA THR A 256 7.28 3.97 6.21
C THR A 256 8.76 3.70 5.93
N VAL A 257 9.38 4.38 4.96
CA VAL A 257 10.82 4.29 4.67
C VAL A 257 11.65 4.80 5.85
N LEU A 258 11.24 5.89 6.52
CA LEU A 258 11.84 6.34 7.78
C LEU A 258 11.89 5.18 8.81
N MET A 259 10.76 4.53 9.05
CA MET A 259 10.68 3.45 10.06
C MET A 259 11.50 2.22 9.66
N ILE A 260 11.55 1.89 8.38
CA ILE A 260 12.45 0.85 7.86
C ILE A 260 13.91 1.22 8.14
N GLY A 261 14.31 2.45 7.85
CA GLY A 261 15.65 2.95 8.14
C GLY A 261 15.99 2.86 9.63
N LEU A 262 15.07 3.26 10.51
CA LEU A 262 15.24 3.13 11.96
C LEU A 262 15.36 1.68 12.42
N ALA A 263 14.55 0.76 11.86
CA ALA A 263 14.65 -0.66 12.17
C ALA A 263 16.03 -1.24 11.77
N VAL A 264 16.57 -0.84 10.62
CA VAL A 264 17.93 -1.18 10.18
C VAL A 264 18.98 -0.57 11.11
N ALA A 265 18.84 0.71 11.50
CA ALA A 265 19.75 1.36 12.42
C ALA A 265 19.81 0.67 13.80
N VAL A 266 18.66 0.26 14.33
CA VAL A 266 18.56 -0.53 15.58
C VAL A 266 19.33 -1.86 15.46
N ARG A 267 19.25 -2.53 14.31
CA ARG A 267 20.05 -3.74 14.06
C ARG A 267 21.54 -3.43 14.00
N GLY A 268 21.94 -2.36 13.34
CA GLY A 268 23.33 -1.90 13.30
C GLY A 268 23.90 -1.55 14.67
N LEU A 269 23.12 -0.92 15.56
CA LEU A 269 23.51 -0.73 16.96
C LEU A 269 23.71 -2.06 17.70
N GLY A 270 22.88 -3.06 17.40
CA GLY A 270 23.04 -4.40 17.95
C GLY A 270 24.32 -5.10 17.45
N GLU A 271 24.72 -4.88 16.21
CA GLU A 271 25.97 -5.37 15.63
C GLU A 271 27.17 -4.69 16.31
N LEU A 272 27.16 -3.36 16.43
CA LEU A 272 28.20 -2.58 17.09
C LEU A 272 28.42 -3.04 18.53
N ARG A 273 27.37 -3.22 19.32
CA ARG A 273 27.46 -3.70 20.72
C ARG A 273 28.07 -5.11 20.86
N ARG A 274 28.05 -5.90 19.79
CA ARG A 274 28.66 -7.23 19.73
C ARG A 274 30.08 -7.23 19.15
N GLY A 275 30.62 -6.06 18.82
CA GLY A 275 31.94 -5.93 18.19
C GLY A 275 31.97 -6.31 16.70
N HIS A 276 30.81 -6.42 16.04
CA HIS A 276 30.70 -6.74 14.62
C HIS A 276 30.25 -5.49 13.86
N LEU A 277 31.03 -5.08 12.87
CA LEU A 277 30.70 -3.96 11.99
C LEU A 277 30.59 -4.49 10.56
N ALA A 278 29.34 -4.68 10.10
CA ALA A 278 29.09 -4.92 8.69
C ALA A 278 29.11 -3.59 7.91
N HIS A 279 29.70 -3.62 6.73
CA HIS A 279 29.77 -2.47 5.81
C HIS A 279 29.04 -2.82 4.51
N PRO A 280 27.69 -2.67 4.48
CA PRO A 280 26.86 -3.09 3.33
C PRO A 280 27.15 -2.28 2.06
N ILE A 281 27.64 -1.04 2.18
CA ILE A 281 28.00 -0.19 1.03
C ILE A 281 29.30 0.59 1.38
N GLY A 282 30.38 0.26 0.73
CA GLY A 282 31.66 0.99 0.86
C GLY A 282 32.09 1.08 2.33
N ARG A 283 32.12 2.30 2.89
CA ARG A 283 32.48 2.56 4.29
C ARG A 283 31.28 2.71 5.25
N LEU A 284 30.05 2.68 4.73
CA LEU A 284 28.86 2.84 5.56
C LEU A 284 28.61 1.59 6.39
N THR A 285 28.49 1.75 7.69
CA THR A 285 28.03 0.69 8.59
C THR A 285 26.54 0.44 8.41
N THR A 286 26.03 -0.71 8.86
CA THR A 286 24.59 -1.02 8.88
C THR A 286 23.79 0.11 9.55
N GLY A 287 24.26 0.62 10.69
CA GLY A 287 23.60 1.72 11.40
C GLY A 287 23.54 3.00 10.58
N GLN A 288 24.65 3.38 9.94
CA GLN A 288 24.70 4.57 9.08
C GLN A 288 23.81 4.43 7.84
N LEU A 289 23.79 3.27 7.18
CA LEU A 289 22.87 2.99 6.07
C LEU A 289 21.42 3.16 6.52
N GLY A 290 21.07 2.62 7.70
CA GLY A 290 19.73 2.79 8.27
C GLY A 290 19.37 4.27 8.49
N LEU A 291 20.27 5.07 9.04
CA LEU A 291 20.04 6.51 9.25
C LEU A 291 19.93 7.28 7.93
N VAL A 292 20.73 6.94 6.92
CA VAL A 292 20.63 7.56 5.58
C VAL A 292 19.26 7.24 4.95
N LEU A 293 18.82 5.99 5.05
CA LEU A 293 17.50 5.59 4.54
C LEU A 293 16.36 6.29 5.30
N ALA A 294 16.50 6.42 6.62
CA ALA A 294 15.52 7.16 7.44
C ALA A 294 15.45 8.64 7.05
N ALA A 295 16.59 9.30 6.89
CA ALA A 295 16.66 10.68 6.44
C ALA A 295 16.08 10.86 5.04
N PHE A 296 16.37 9.94 4.12
CA PHE A 296 15.77 9.94 2.78
C PHE A 296 14.24 9.87 2.85
N GLY A 297 13.67 8.96 3.67
CA GLY A 297 12.23 8.86 3.85
C GLY A 297 11.58 10.15 4.35
N VAL A 298 12.21 10.80 5.35
CA VAL A 298 11.74 12.10 5.88
C VAL A 298 11.80 13.19 4.81
N VAL A 299 12.94 13.32 4.13
CA VAL A 299 13.11 14.33 3.07
C VAL A 299 12.07 14.16 1.98
N MET A 300 11.85 12.92 1.51
CA MET A 300 10.86 12.65 0.48
C MET A 300 9.43 12.92 0.96
N PHE A 301 9.08 12.58 2.19
CA PHE A 301 7.77 12.91 2.75
C PHE A 301 7.52 14.41 2.74
N PHE A 302 8.44 15.22 3.25
CA PHE A 302 8.27 16.67 3.26
C PHE A 302 8.33 17.26 1.85
N LEU A 303 9.24 16.81 0.99
CA LEU A 303 9.31 17.28 -0.40
C LEU A 303 7.99 17.03 -1.13
N THR A 304 7.42 15.84 -0.98
CA THR A 304 6.17 15.51 -1.67
C THR A 304 4.99 16.28 -1.11
N THR A 305 4.82 16.35 0.21
CA THR A 305 3.64 16.96 0.83
C THR A 305 3.66 18.50 0.85
N THR A 306 4.85 19.13 0.90
CA THR A 306 4.94 20.59 0.99
C THR A 306 5.31 21.28 -0.31
N VAL A 307 5.83 20.53 -1.30
CA VAL A 307 6.26 21.12 -2.58
C VAL A 307 5.53 20.46 -3.75
N LEU A 308 5.71 19.15 -3.96
CA LEU A 308 5.23 18.50 -5.19
C LEU A 308 3.70 18.44 -5.27
N LEU A 309 3.04 18.00 -4.20
CA LEU A 309 1.57 17.95 -4.17
C LEU A 309 0.92 19.33 -4.33
N PRO A 310 1.32 20.37 -3.56
CA PRO A 310 0.77 21.72 -3.77
C PRO A 310 1.04 22.29 -5.17
N MET A 311 2.19 21.99 -5.78
CA MET A 311 2.51 22.44 -7.14
C MET A 311 1.62 21.81 -8.22
N LEU A 312 1.19 20.56 -8.02
CA LEU A 312 0.41 19.78 -8.99
C LEU A 312 -1.10 19.84 -8.70
N ASN A 313 -1.49 20.19 -7.48
CA ASN A 313 -2.90 20.31 -7.10
C ASN A 313 -3.50 21.62 -7.60
N PRO A 314 -4.66 21.62 -8.29
CA PRO A 314 -5.32 22.84 -8.71
C PRO A 314 -5.64 23.83 -7.60
N GLY A 315 -5.86 23.33 -6.36
CA GLY A 315 -6.10 24.15 -5.17
C GLY A 315 -4.83 24.69 -4.49
N GLY A 316 -3.63 24.35 -4.98
CA GLY A 316 -2.35 24.80 -4.41
C GLY A 316 -2.03 24.26 -3.01
N THR A 317 -2.77 23.27 -2.51
CA THR A 317 -2.62 22.72 -1.16
C THR A 317 -2.70 21.20 -1.18
N TRP A 318 -2.12 20.54 -0.17
CA TRP A 318 -2.34 19.12 0.05
C TRP A 318 -3.63 18.91 0.87
N ALA A 319 -4.63 18.26 0.27
CA ALA A 319 -5.97 18.12 0.83
C ALA A 319 -6.06 17.19 2.05
N TYR A 320 -5.09 16.28 2.23
CA TYR A 320 -5.13 15.23 3.27
C TYR A 320 -4.25 15.53 4.49
N SER A 321 -3.99 16.80 4.78
CA SER A 321 -3.20 17.18 5.97
C SER A 321 -3.91 16.74 7.26
N ILE A 322 -3.15 16.24 8.23
CA ILE A 322 -3.68 15.83 9.54
C ILE A 322 -4.32 17.05 10.20
N GLY A 323 -5.62 17.02 10.43
CA GLY A 323 -6.39 18.11 11.02
C GLY A 323 -7.25 18.93 10.05
N SER A 324 -7.22 18.66 8.76
CA SER A 324 -8.08 19.32 7.77
C SER A 324 -9.54 18.81 7.74
N GLY A 325 -9.87 17.80 8.52
CA GLY A 325 -11.25 17.33 8.65
C GLY A 325 -12.10 18.32 9.47
N ALA A 326 -13.30 18.62 8.97
CA ALA A 326 -14.32 19.50 9.57
C ALA A 326 -14.90 18.97 10.91
N ASP A 327 -14.08 18.32 11.72
CA ASP A 327 -14.48 17.85 13.04
C ASP A 327 -14.36 18.99 14.04
N GLY A 328 -15.46 19.72 14.23
CA GLY A 328 -15.76 20.40 15.48
C GLY A 328 -15.81 19.42 16.66
N GLY A 329 -15.03 18.33 16.60
CA GLY A 329 -14.90 17.31 17.62
C GLY A 329 -14.19 17.88 18.83
N ALA A 330 -14.93 17.99 19.93
CA ALA A 330 -14.45 18.20 21.27
C ALA A 330 -13.04 17.62 21.46
N HIS A 331 -12.21 18.30 22.25
CA HIS A 331 -10.85 17.94 22.62
C HIS A 331 -10.76 16.52 23.20
N GLN A 332 -10.82 15.50 22.32
CA GLN A 332 -10.55 14.13 22.72
C GLN A 332 -9.06 14.00 22.98
N ASP A 333 -8.69 13.44 24.13
CA ASP A 333 -7.29 13.14 24.43
C ASP A 333 -6.71 12.14 23.42
N LEU A 334 -5.39 12.18 23.25
CA LEU A 334 -4.66 11.37 22.27
C LEU A 334 -4.92 9.86 22.44
N ILE A 335 -5.08 9.39 23.67
CA ILE A 335 -5.32 7.97 23.97
C ILE A 335 -6.68 7.55 23.44
N THR A 336 -7.71 8.34 23.74
CA THR A 336 -9.07 8.11 23.21
C THR A 336 -9.06 8.14 21.69
N ARG A 337 -8.39 9.10 21.04
CA ARG A 337 -8.29 9.13 19.58
C ARG A 337 -7.61 7.90 18.97
N LEU A 338 -6.60 7.34 19.61
CA LEU A 338 -5.86 6.18 19.09
C LEU A 338 -6.58 4.85 19.33
N PHE A 339 -7.39 4.73 20.40
CA PHE A 339 -7.94 3.44 20.80
C PHE A 339 -9.48 3.36 20.78
N SER A 340 -10.17 4.46 20.54
CA SER A 340 -11.61 4.49 20.40
C SER A 340 -12.00 4.92 18.97
N PRO A 341 -13.01 4.32 18.37
CA PRO A 341 -13.86 3.21 18.87
C PRO A 341 -13.15 1.85 18.86
N GLU A 342 -13.83 0.82 19.39
CA GLU A 342 -13.33 -0.54 19.57
C GLU A 342 -12.70 -1.17 18.31
N VAL A 343 -13.17 -0.83 17.13
CA VAL A 343 -12.63 -1.34 15.85
C VAL A 343 -11.13 -1.07 15.68
N LYS A 344 -10.60 0.02 16.25
CA LYS A 344 -9.17 0.31 16.25
C LYS A 344 -8.39 -0.73 17.07
N ILE A 345 -8.92 -1.10 18.23
CA ILE A 345 -8.34 -2.15 19.08
C ILE A 345 -8.42 -3.50 18.35
N GLN A 346 -9.55 -3.81 17.72
CA GLN A 346 -9.71 -5.02 16.91
C GLN A 346 -8.65 -5.07 15.80
N THR A 347 -8.42 -3.98 15.08
CA THR A 347 -7.39 -3.88 14.05
C THR A 347 -5.99 -4.17 14.61
N LEU A 348 -5.64 -3.61 15.80
CA LEU A 348 -4.36 -3.89 16.47
C LEU A 348 -4.24 -5.35 16.91
N VAL A 349 -5.29 -5.95 17.43
CA VAL A 349 -5.31 -7.37 17.84
C VAL A 349 -5.13 -8.28 16.64
N VAL A 350 -5.87 -8.04 15.56
CA VAL A 350 -5.78 -8.81 14.31
C VAL A 350 -4.37 -8.69 13.71
N LEU A 351 -3.78 -7.49 13.73
CA LEU A 351 -2.40 -7.28 13.30
C LEU A 351 -1.38 -8.01 14.18
N ALA A 352 -1.55 -7.95 15.50
CA ALA A 352 -0.69 -8.66 16.44
C ALA A 352 -0.76 -10.20 16.26
N LEU A 353 -1.96 -10.74 16.00
CA LEU A 353 -2.15 -12.15 15.68
C LEU A 353 -1.55 -12.51 14.31
N THR A 354 -1.61 -11.63 13.33
CA THR A 354 -0.92 -11.79 12.03
C THR A 354 0.60 -11.84 12.20
N ALA A 355 1.14 -11.04 13.13
CA ALA A 355 2.54 -11.12 13.56
C ALA A 355 2.83 -12.31 14.51
N GLY A 356 1.86 -13.20 14.70
CA GLY A 356 2.00 -14.37 15.59
C GLY A 356 2.17 -14.03 17.07
N GLY A 357 1.85 -12.80 17.49
CA GLY A 357 2.14 -12.26 18.81
C GLY A 357 3.64 -12.03 19.06
N ILE A 358 4.47 -13.02 18.77
CA ILE A 358 5.93 -12.94 18.99
C ILE A 358 6.63 -11.93 18.07
N GLY A 359 6.09 -11.66 16.90
CA GLY A 359 6.61 -10.66 15.96
C GLY A 359 6.66 -9.25 16.53
N LEU A 360 5.84 -8.95 17.56
CA LEU A 360 5.92 -7.69 18.32
C LEU A 360 7.29 -7.46 18.97
N GLY A 361 8.08 -8.51 19.16
CA GLY A 361 9.48 -8.42 19.63
C GLY A 361 10.51 -8.08 18.55
N SER A 362 10.10 -7.96 17.29
CA SER A 362 10.98 -7.51 16.19
C SER A 362 10.93 -5.99 16.03
N PRO A 363 12.08 -5.29 15.84
CA PRO A 363 12.04 -3.87 15.50
C PRO A 363 11.35 -3.61 14.14
N TRP A 364 11.21 -4.63 13.29
CA TRP A 364 10.54 -4.53 12.00
C TRP A 364 9.05 -4.22 12.13
N ILE A 365 8.38 -4.64 13.21
CA ILE A 365 6.95 -4.36 13.39
C ILE A 365 6.65 -2.85 13.50
N ALA A 366 7.61 -2.05 13.95
CA ALA A 366 7.44 -0.60 14.04
C ALA A 366 7.22 0.07 12.68
N VAL A 367 7.51 -0.62 11.56
CA VAL A 367 7.28 -0.13 10.19
C VAL A 367 5.78 0.11 9.91
N VAL A 368 4.86 -0.56 10.62
CA VAL A 368 3.41 -0.32 10.49
C VAL A 368 2.94 0.98 11.16
N ALA A 369 3.76 1.56 12.06
CA ALA A 369 3.33 2.66 12.92
C ALA A 369 2.86 3.92 12.16
N PRO A 370 3.52 4.41 11.09
CA PRO A 370 3.04 5.57 10.35
C PRO A 370 1.65 5.35 9.74
N THR A 371 1.45 4.20 9.09
CA THR A 371 0.16 3.85 8.47
C THR A 371 -0.96 3.77 9.50
N LEU A 372 -0.72 3.17 10.66
CA LEU A 372 -1.71 3.12 11.73
C LEU A 372 -1.94 4.50 12.37
N ALA A 373 -0.89 5.31 12.51
CA ALA A 373 -0.97 6.62 13.15
C ALA A 373 -1.90 7.56 12.37
N TRP A 374 -1.70 7.76 11.06
CA TRP A 374 -2.55 8.67 10.31
C TRP A 374 -3.99 8.14 10.20
N ARG A 375 -4.18 6.82 10.06
CA ARG A 375 -5.50 6.19 10.02
C ARG A 375 -6.28 6.42 11.32
N PHE A 376 -5.64 6.21 12.47
CA PHE A 376 -6.30 6.27 13.77
C PHE A 376 -6.46 7.71 14.29
N LEU A 377 -5.60 8.62 13.87
CA LEU A 377 -5.72 10.05 14.16
C LEU A 377 -6.74 10.72 13.24
N GLY A 378 -7.04 10.15 12.07
CA GLY A 378 -8.07 10.62 11.17
C GLY A 378 -9.47 10.35 11.70
N SER A 379 -10.45 11.17 11.29
CA SER A 379 -11.86 11.08 11.68
C SER A 379 -12.69 10.11 10.83
N VAL A 380 -12.15 9.65 9.71
CA VAL A 380 -12.86 8.83 8.73
C VAL A 380 -12.99 7.38 9.23
N ALA A 381 -14.20 6.96 9.57
CA ALA A 381 -14.45 5.68 10.24
C ALA A 381 -13.97 4.45 9.45
N PHE A 382 -14.12 4.45 8.13
CA PHE A 382 -13.68 3.32 7.31
C PHE A 382 -12.15 3.16 7.23
N TYR A 383 -11.35 4.17 7.61
CA TYR A 383 -9.91 4.02 7.75
C TYR A 383 -9.51 3.08 8.90
N TRP A 384 -10.37 2.92 9.91
CA TRP A 384 -10.08 2.12 11.10
C TRP A 384 -10.36 0.63 10.92
N GLU A 385 -11.17 0.29 9.90
CA GLU A 385 -11.65 -1.07 9.62
C GLU A 385 -10.53 -2.03 9.19
N TRP A 386 -10.54 -3.23 9.78
CA TRP A 386 -9.60 -4.29 9.41
C TRP A 386 -10.16 -5.24 8.33
N ARG A 387 -11.50 -5.36 8.20
CA ARG A 387 -12.15 -6.28 7.25
C ARG A 387 -12.13 -5.78 5.82
N ASN A 388 -12.14 -4.47 5.65
CA ASN A 388 -12.34 -3.82 4.35
C ASN A 388 -11.21 -2.84 4.03
N TRP A 389 -11.21 -2.35 2.80
CA TRP A 389 -10.33 -1.31 2.29
C TRP A 389 -8.86 -1.72 2.11
N HIS A 390 -8.21 -1.04 1.21
CA HIS A 390 -6.85 -1.29 0.76
C HIS A 390 -5.75 -0.92 1.79
N TYR A 391 -6.06 -0.08 2.78
CA TYR A 391 -5.08 0.42 3.77
C TYR A 391 -4.40 -0.67 4.60
N ASN A 392 -5.00 -1.83 4.66
CA ASN A 392 -4.48 -2.96 5.43
C ASN A 392 -3.42 -3.76 4.67
N ALA A 393 -3.35 -3.65 3.34
CA ALA A 393 -2.49 -4.51 2.52
C ALA A 393 -1.01 -4.39 2.88
N VAL A 394 -0.51 -3.18 3.14
CA VAL A 394 0.90 -2.93 3.50
C VAL A 394 1.29 -3.46 4.89
N LEU A 395 0.30 -3.68 5.76
CA LEU A 395 0.55 -4.20 7.11
C LEU A 395 0.94 -5.68 7.09
N ILE A 396 0.41 -6.46 6.14
CA ILE A 396 0.57 -7.91 6.06
C ILE A 396 2.03 -8.33 5.86
N PRO A 397 2.77 -7.85 4.83
CA PRO A 397 4.17 -8.25 4.65
C PRO A 397 5.07 -7.84 5.82
N VAL A 398 4.77 -6.72 6.48
CA VAL A 398 5.52 -6.26 7.64
C VAL A 398 5.25 -7.16 8.85
N ALA A 399 4.00 -7.49 9.14
CA ALA A 399 3.62 -8.32 10.28
C ALA A 399 4.20 -9.74 10.17
N VAL A 400 4.03 -10.37 9.00
CA VAL A 400 4.58 -11.72 8.75
C VAL A 400 6.11 -11.68 8.68
N GLY A 401 6.70 -10.62 8.13
CA GLY A 401 8.15 -10.39 8.17
C GLY A 401 8.69 -10.30 9.61
N ALA A 402 7.99 -9.57 10.49
CA ALA A 402 8.34 -9.46 11.91
C ALA A 402 8.23 -10.82 12.64
N LEU A 403 7.18 -11.60 12.36
CA LEU A 403 7.05 -12.97 12.85
C LEU A 403 8.26 -13.83 12.46
N LEU A 404 8.59 -13.85 11.17
CA LEU A 404 9.71 -14.65 10.66
C LEU A 404 11.07 -14.17 11.16
N ASP A 405 11.23 -12.87 11.45
CA ASP A 405 12.44 -12.34 12.08
C ASP A 405 12.67 -12.91 13.49
N VAL A 406 11.60 -12.97 14.30
CA VAL A 406 11.71 -13.57 15.63
C VAL A 406 11.94 -15.08 15.55
N VAL A 407 11.26 -15.80 14.66
CA VAL A 407 11.49 -17.23 14.41
C VAL A 407 12.95 -17.47 14.00
N ALA A 408 13.49 -16.66 13.09
CA ALA A 408 14.90 -16.70 12.69
C ALA A 408 15.84 -16.40 13.87
N ALA A 409 15.50 -15.43 14.73
CA ALA A 409 16.30 -15.09 15.91
C ALA A 409 16.33 -16.25 16.93
N LEU A 410 15.19 -16.92 17.15
CA LEU A 410 15.11 -18.12 18.02
C LEU A 410 15.97 -19.26 17.46
N LYS A 411 15.96 -19.46 16.14
CA LYS A 411 16.79 -20.45 15.46
C LYS A 411 18.29 -20.12 15.56
N ARG A 412 18.67 -18.83 15.36
CA ARG A 412 20.09 -18.37 15.42
C ARG A 412 20.71 -18.37 16.82
N ARG A 413 19.97 -18.18 17.88
CA ARG A 413 20.53 -18.16 19.26
C ARG A 413 21.34 -19.40 19.60
N ARG A 414 21.24 -20.45 18.81
CA ARG A 414 21.85 -21.73 19.02
C ARG A 414 23.02 -22.09 18.10
N SER A 415 23.22 -21.42 16.97
CA SER A 415 24.35 -21.69 16.06
C SER A 415 25.75 -21.36 16.63
N ARG A 416 25.87 -21.23 17.97
CA ARG A 416 27.15 -21.31 18.68
C ARG A 416 27.70 -22.74 18.79
N ARG A 417 27.04 -23.74 18.18
CA ARG A 417 27.46 -25.15 18.06
C ARG A 417 27.58 -25.56 16.60
N PRO A 418 28.37 -26.61 16.24
CA PRO A 418 28.78 -26.89 14.86
C PRO A 418 27.61 -27.11 13.89
N GLU A 419 27.92 -26.87 12.62
CA GLU A 419 27.04 -26.97 11.46
C GLU A 419 26.14 -28.20 11.47
N GLY A 420 24.84 -28.03 11.25
CA GLY A 420 23.86 -29.12 11.11
C GLY A 420 22.82 -29.24 12.21
N ALA A 421 22.82 -28.36 13.22
CA ALA A 421 21.85 -28.40 14.31
C ALA A 421 20.43 -28.05 13.86
N GLY A 422 19.57 -29.05 13.73
CA GLY A 422 18.15 -28.92 13.45
C GLY A 422 17.34 -28.32 14.60
N TRP A 423 16.04 -28.07 14.37
CA TRP A 423 15.10 -27.62 15.41
C TRP A 423 15.09 -28.46 16.68
N LEU A 424 15.48 -29.75 16.59
CA LEU A 424 15.54 -30.66 17.75
C LEU A 424 16.48 -30.20 18.86
N GLU A 425 17.41 -29.33 18.56
CA GLU A 425 18.34 -28.82 19.53
C GLU A 425 17.93 -27.46 20.12
N VAL A 426 16.90 -26.78 19.59
CA VAL A 426 16.33 -25.53 20.15
C VAL A 426 15.62 -25.86 21.47
N PRO A 427 15.74 -25.08 22.55
CA PRO A 427 15.03 -25.33 23.81
C PRO A 427 13.54 -25.51 23.59
N LEU A 428 12.92 -26.42 24.32
CA LEU A 428 11.52 -26.80 24.13
C LEU A 428 10.58 -25.60 24.16
N TRP A 429 10.79 -24.67 25.11
CA TRP A 429 9.99 -23.45 25.21
C TRP A 429 10.08 -22.57 23.94
N ALA A 430 11.26 -22.46 23.33
CA ALA A 430 11.45 -21.64 22.11
C ALA A 430 10.82 -22.30 20.87
N ARG A 431 10.78 -23.65 20.84
CA ARG A 431 10.03 -24.38 19.79
C ARG A 431 8.55 -24.15 19.92
N TRP A 432 7.99 -24.26 21.14
CA TRP A 432 6.57 -23.99 21.36
C TRP A 432 6.22 -22.54 21.03
N LEU A 433 7.06 -21.59 21.41
CA LEU A 433 6.88 -20.18 21.09
C LEU A 433 6.86 -19.94 19.57
N ALA A 434 7.79 -20.54 18.82
CA ALA A 434 7.82 -20.46 17.36
C ALA A 434 6.60 -21.14 16.72
N LEU A 435 6.20 -22.32 17.21
CA LEU A 435 5.03 -23.05 16.69
C LEU A 435 3.73 -22.26 16.93
N LEU A 436 3.51 -21.76 18.13
CA LEU A 436 2.34 -20.95 18.47
C LEU A 436 2.32 -19.65 17.65
N GLY A 437 3.48 -18.99 17.49
CA GLY A 437 3.60 -17.80 16.65
C GLY A 437 3.26 -18.06 15.19
N LEU A 438 3.72 -19.18 14.62
CA LEU A 438 3.41 -19.57 13.25
C LEU A 438 1.95 -20.03 13.09
N ALA A 439 1.37 -20.65 14.12
CA ALA A 439 -0.02 -21.10 14.09
C ALA A 439 -1.03 -19.94 14.20
N ALA A 440 -0.69 -18.87 14.92
CA ALA A 440 -1.63 -17.78 15.20
C ALA A 440 -2.22 -17.13 13.94
N PRO A 441 -1.45 -16.72 12.91
CA PRO A 441 -2.03 -16.17 11.69
C PRO A 441 -2.87 -17.20 10.91
N MET A 442 -2.53 -18.50 10.97
CA MET A 442 -3.31 -19.55 10.30
C MET A 442 -4.66 -19.74 10.99
N VAL A 443 -4.68 -19.76 12.32
CA VAL A 443 -5.93 -19.84 13.10
C VAL A 443 -6.77 -18.58 12.88
N LEU A 444 -6.15 -17.40 12.90
CA LEU A 444 -6.84 -16.15 12.61
C LEU A 444 -7.53 -16.22 11.24
N GLY A 445 -6.80 -16.60 10.18
CA GLY A 445 -7.35 -16.71 8.84
C GLY A 445 -8.52 -17.71 8.75
N ALA A 446 -8.43 -18.85 9.45
CA ALA A 446 -9.50 -19.84 9.48
C ALA A 446 -10.75 -19.34 10.22
N VAL A 447 -10.57 -18.68 11.37
CA VAL A 447 -11.68 -18.20 12.21
C VAL A 447 -12.40 -17.01 11.57
N THR A 448 -11.66 -16.14 10.86
CA THR A 448 -12.25 -14.93 10.24
C THR A 448 -12.69 -15.14 8.80
N ALA A 449 -12.48 -16.31 8.21
CA ALA A 449 -12.72 -16.56 6.78
C ALA A 449 -14.14 -16.19 6.33
N SER A 450 -15.18 -16.50 7.14
CA SER A 450 -16.57 -16.20 6.81
C SER A 450 -16.93 -14.72 6.88
N ASP A 451 -16.12 -13.91 7.56
CA ASP A 451 -16.36 -12.48 7.75
C ASP A 451 -15.66 -11.64 6.68
N LEU A 452 -14.90 -12.29 5.80
CA LEU A 452 -14.02 -11.63 4.84
C LEU A 452 -14.56 -11.72 3.40
N PRO A 453 -14.20 -10.78 2.52
CA PRO A 453 -14.78 -10.64 1.18
C PRO A 453 -14.75 -11.89 0.30
N LEU A 454 -13.67 -12.67 0.31
CA LEU A 454 -13.58 -13.88 -0.54
C LEU A 454 -14.64 -14.93 -0.20
N TRP A 455 -15.24 -14.89 0.99
CA TRP A 455 -16.32 -15.81 1.36
C TRP A 455 -17.54 -15.67 0.46
N GLN A 456 -17.76 -14.49 -0.14
CA GLN A 456 -18.83 -14.22 -1.10
C GLN A 456 -18.76 -15.12 -2.34
N MET A 457 -17.58 -15.66 -2.67
CA MET A 457 -17.43 -16.62 -3.78
C MET A 457 -18.21 -17.93 -3.57
N ASN A 458 -18.63 -18.22 -2.34
CA ASN A 458 -19.49 -19.36 -2.03
C ASN A 458 -20.97 -19.11 -2.41
N ASP A 459 -21.34 -17.86 -2.66
CA ASP A 459 -22.71 -17.51 -3.01
C ASP A 459 -23.02 -17.97 -4.45
N ARG A 460 -24.15 -18.64 -4.64
CA ARG A 460 -24.54 -19.16 -5.98
C ARG A 460 -24.71 -18.07 -7.03
N GLY A 461 -24.92 -16.84 -6.62
CA GLY A 461 -25.06 -15.67 -7.49
C GLY A 461 -23.75 -14.95 -7.79
N PHE A 462 -22.66 -15.27 -7.09
CA PHE A 462 -21.40 -14.56 -7.26
C PHE A 462 -20.90 -14.62 -8.71
N GLY A 463 -20.52 -13.48 -9.27
CA GLY A 463 -19.97 -13.37 -10.62
C GLY A 463 -20.99 -13.57 -11.75
N ARG A 464 -22.29 -13.63 -11.46
CA ARG A 464 -23.33 -13.65 -12.49
C ARG A 464 -23.53 -12.24 -13.05
N ALA A 465 -23.60 -12.15 -14.37
CA ALA A 465 -23.99 -10.91 -15.03
C ALA A 465 -25.39 -10.48 -14.59
N PRO A 466 -25.66 -9.19 -14.40
CA PRO A 466 -26.98 -8.70 -14.07
C PRO A 466 -27.98 -8.99 -15.21
N GLU A 467 -29.26 -9.14 -14.88
CA GLU A 467 -30.31 -9.42 -15.88
C GLU A 467 -30.38 -8.34 -16.97
N ARG A 468 -30.04 -7.10 -16.62
CA ARG A 468 -29.99 -5.94 -17.52
C ARG A 468 -28.69 -5.82 -18.34
N MET A 469 -27.87 -6.86 -18.43
CA MET A 469 -26.56 -6.79 -19.12
C MET A 469 -26.73 -6.41 -20.60
N ALA A 470 -27.80 -6.86 -21.27
CA ALA A 470 -28.08 -6.47 -22.63
C ALA A 470 -28.27 -4.95 -22.81
N SER A 471 -28.95 -4.31 -21.85
CA SER A 471 -29.14 -2.86 -21.84
C SER A 471 -27.84 -2.11 -21.55
N VAL A 472 -26.99 -2.65 -20.67
CA VAL A 472 -25.63 -2.11 -20.43
C VAL A 472 -24.77 -2.17 -21.70
N GLU A 473 -24.78 -3.29 -22.42
CA GLU A 473 -24.09 -3.45 -23.69
C GLU A 473 -24.64 -2.50 -24.77
N ALA A 474 -25.95 -2.31 -24.80
CA ALA A 474 -26.58 -1.35 -25.71
C ALA A 474 -26.10 0.08 -25.41
N VAL A 475 -26.11 0.49 -24.15
CA VAL A 475 -25.58 1.80 -23.72
C VAL A 475 -24.11 1.96 -24.12
N HIS A 476 -23.27 0.96 -23.84
CA HIS A 476 -21.86 0.99 -24.22
C HIS A 476 -21.67 1.15 -25.73
N ASN A 477 -22.48 0.49 -26.55
CA ASN A 477 -22.40 0.55 -28.01
C ASN A 477 -22.94 1.85 -28.60
N LEU A 478 -23.84 2.53 -27.89
CA LEU A 478 -24.36 3.84 -28.30
C LEU A 478 -23.33 4.97 -28.17
N ILE A 479 -22.33 4.81 -27.32
CA ILE A 479 -21.31 5.84 -27.08
C ILE A 479 -20.16 5.65 -28.09
N PRO A 480 -19.92 6.62 -29.00
CA PRO A 480 -18.79 6.56 -29.91
C PRO A 480 -17.44 6.69 -29.19
N GLU A 481 -16.39 6.13 -29.78
CA GLU A 481 -15.03 6.29 -29.24
C GLU A 481 -14.59 7.76 -29.25
N GLY A 482 -13.94 8.20 -28.17
CA GLY A 482 -13.44 9.56 -28.00
C GLY A 482 -14.53 10.59 -27.65
N SER A 483 -15.77 10.15 -27.39
CA SER A 483 -16.83 11.06 -26.94
C SER A 483 -16.59 11.54 -25.51
N THR A 484 -17.06 12.75 -25.20
CA THR A 484 -17.18 13.22 -23.82
C THR A 484 -18.47 12.70 -23.20
N VAL A 485 -18.35 12.01 -22.05
CA VAL A 485 -19.47 11.37 -21.36
C VAL A 485 -19.52 11.81 -19.92
N GLU A 486 -20.68 12.26 -19.49
CA GLU A 486 -20.95 12.46 -18.07
C GLU A 486 -21.78 11.29 -17.53
N THR A 487 -21.34 10.68 -16.44
CA THR A 487 -22.01 9.51 -15.88
C THR A 487 -21.91 9.43 -14.36
N ASP A 488 -22.74 8.58 -13.77
CA ASP A 488 -22.69 8.20 -12.34
C ASP A 488 -21.73 7.02 -12.07
N LEU A 489 -21.76 6.50 -10.84
CA LEU A 489 -20.80 5.48 -10.37
C LEU A 489 -20.92 4.12 -11.08
N SER A 490 -22.09 3.75 -11.59
CA SER A 490 -22.34 2.37 -12.04
C SER A 490 -21.56 1.98 -13.28
N LEU A 491 -21.46 2.89 -14.25
CA LEU A 491 -20.84 2.64 -15.55
C LEU A 491 -19.50 3.37 -15.76
N MET A 492 -19.10 4.22 -14.82
CA MET A 492 -17.94 5.09 -14.94
C MET A 492 -16.68 4.34 -15.40
N ALA A 493 -16.20 3.34 -14.65
CA ALA A 493 -15.00 2.59 -14.99
C ALA A 493 -15.14 1.73 -16.27
N TYR A 494 -16.38 1.39 -16.65
CA TYR A 494 -16.66 0.61 -17.86
C TYR A 494 -16.64 1.47 -19.13
N LEU A 495 -16.91 2.78 -19.02
CA LEU A 495 -16.93 3.73 -20.13
C LEU A 495 -15.57 4.38 -20.40
N VAL A 496 -14.67 4.47 -19.40
CA VAL A 496 -13.33 5.08 -19.56
C VAL A 496 -12.52 4.54 -20.73
N PRO A 497 -12.52 3.24 -21.06
CA PRO A 497 -11.79 2.74 -22.22
C PRO A 497 -12.20 3.37 -23.54
N ARG A 498 -13.45 3.83 -23.63
CA ARG A 498 -14.08 4.30 -24.87
C ARG A 498 -14.25 5.81 -24.94
N ALA A 499 -14.43 6.47 -23.80
CA ALA A 499 -14.85 7.86 -23.70
C ALA A 499 -13.98 8.65 -22.71
N ASP A 500 -14.04 9.97 -22.80
CA ASP A 500 -13.54 10.89 -21.79
C ASP A 500 -14.65 11.11 -20.77
N VAL A 501 -14.49 10.48 -19.61
CA VAL A 501 -15.56 10.35 -18.62
C VAL A 501 -15.46 11.44 -17.57
N THR A 502 -16.58 12.09 -17.28
CA THR A 502 -16.75 13.03 -16.17
C THR A 502 -17.80 12.53 -15.18
N TRP A 503 -17.72 13.00 -13.96
CA TRP A 503 -18.69 12.71 -12.91
C TRP A 503 -19.91 13.63 -12.98
N VAL A 504 -21.11 13.06 -12.73
CA VAL A 504 -22.35 13.83 -12.65
C VAL A 504 -22.32 14.85 -11.49
N GLY A 505 -21.85 16.01 -11.70
CA GLY A 505 -21.70 17.07 -10.69
C GLY A 505 -20.35 17.76 -10.71
N THR A 506 -19.37 17.24 -11.44
CA THR A 506 -18.07 17.91 -11.65
C THR A 506 -17.91 18.45 -13.07
N GLY A 507 -18.75 18.02 -14.02
CA GLY A 507 -18.71 18.50 -15.39
C GLY A 507 -19.13 19.98 -15.47
N SER A 508 -18.28 20.86 -16.00
CA SER A 508 -18.55 22.28 -16.22
C SER A 508 -19.01 22.59 -17.66
N GLU A 509 -18.75 21.67 -18.58
CA GLU A 509 -19.07 21.82 -20.01
C GLU A 509 -20.21 20.87 -20.38
N ALA A 510 -20.92 21.19 -21.48
CA ALA A 510 -21.98 20.33 -22.00
C ALA A 510 -21.35 19.06 -22.63
N PRO A 511 -21.47 17.86 -22.02
CA PRO A 511 -20.92 16.62 -22.59
C PRO A 511 -21.70 16.21 -23.83
N GLN A 512 -21.08 15.46 -24.75
CA GLN A 512 -21.78 14.92 -25.91
C GLN A 512 -22.85 13.88 -25.52
N TYR A 513 -22.57 13.12 -24.44
CA TYR A 513 -23.50 12.11 -23.91
C TYR A 513 -23.59 12.21 -22.39
N VAL A 514 -24.77 11.93 -21.89
CA VAL A 514 -25.04 11.74 -20.46
C VAL A 514 -25.60 10.34 -20.26
N VAL A 515 -24.99 9.57 -19.37
CA VAL A 515 -25.41 8.21 -19.05
C VAL A 515 -25.80 8.16 -17.58
N ILE A 516 -27.06 7.83 -17.30
CA ILE A 516 -27.60 7.73 -15.95
C ILE A 516 -28.07 6.31 -15.69
N ASP A 517 -27.61 5.72 -14.59
CA ASP A 517 -28.18 4.52 -14.01
C ASP A 517 -29.02 4.91 -12.77
N ALA A 518 -30.33 4.80 -12.87
CA ALA A 518 -31.22 5.17 -11.77
C ALA A 518 -31.01 4.28 -10.51
N ARG A 519 -30.35 3.12 -10.64
CA ARG A 519 -29.97 2.25 -9.52
C ARG A 519 -28.65 2.65 -8.85
N SER A 520 -27.93 3.61 -9.41
CA SER A 520 -26.65 4.05 -8.85
C SER A 520 -26.84 4.63 -7.45
N SER A 521 -25.95 4.25 -6.53
CA SER A 521 -25.92 4.81 -5.17
C SER A 521 -25.61 6.32 -5.16
N ALA A 522 -25.06 6.86 -6.24
CA ALA A 522 -24.79 8.28 -6.44
C ALA A 522 -26.05 9.15 -6.25
N TRP A 523 -27.21 8.62 -6.57
CA TRP A 523 -28.46 9.37 -6.54
C TRP A 523 -29.19 9.34 -5.21
N GLY A 524 -28.76 8.49 -4.27
CA GLY A 524 -29.45 8.34 -2.98
C GLY A 524 -30.94 8.00 -3.12
N GLY A 525 -31.36 7.35 -4.22
CA GLY A 525 -32.75 7.03 -4.54
C GLY A 525 -33.51 8.14 -5.29
N ASN A 526 -32.86 9.26 -5.63
CA ASN A 526 -33.45 10.41 -6.30
C ASN A 526 -32.86 10.63 -7.71
N ALA A 527 -32.71 9.55 -8.48
CA ALA A 527 -32.22 9.66 -9.85
C ALA A 527 -33.15 10.51 -10.74
N PRO A 528 -32.61 11.26 -11.70
CA PRO A 528 -33.42 11.98 -12.68
C PRO A 528 -34.36 11.05 -13.43
N ARG A 529 -35.61 11.50 -13.62
CA ARG A 529 -36.60 10.74 -14.41
C ARG A 529 -36.36 10.82 -15.90
N ASP A 530 -35.69 11.88 -16.34
CA ASP A 530 -35.33 12.15 -17.72
C ASP A 530 -33.93 12.78 -17.76
N ALA A 531 -32.96 12.04 -18.30
CA ALA A 531 -31.57 12.44 -18.37
C ALA A 531 -31.39 13.67 -19.28
N ALA A 532 -32.20 13.80 -20.36
CA ALA A 532 -32.11 14.96 -21.26
C ALA A 532 -32.60 16.24 -20.56
N ALA A 533 -33.77 16.21 -19.96
CA ALA A 533 -34.28 17.35 -19.20
C ALA A 533 -33.41 17.76 -18.02
N TRP A 534 -32.77 16.77 -17.36
CA TRP A 534 -31.84 17.01 -16.24
C TRP A 534 -30.58 17.77 -16.68
N ILE A 535 -29.96 17.36 -17.78
CA ILE A 535 -28.72 18.00 -18.28
C ILE A 535 -29.03 19.35 -18.97
N GLU A 536 -30.17 19.47 -19.66
CA GLU A 536 -30.62 20.74 -20.23
C GLU A 536 -30.80 21.80 -19.16
N GLY A 537 -31.45 21.42 -18.02
CA GLY A 537 -31.64 22.34 -16.90
C GLY A 537 -30.34 22.85 -16.29
N ARG A 538 -29.26 22.07 -16.40
CA ARG A 538 -27.93 22.45 -15.88
C ARG A 538 -27.08 23.22 -16.89
N THR A 539 -27.09 22.81 -18.16
CA THR A 539 -26.16 23.33 -19.17
C THR A 539 -26.80 24.40 -20.07
N GLY A 540 -28.12 24.48 -20.14
CA GLY A 540 -28.83 25.33 -21.07
C GLY A 540 -28.68 24.94 -22.55
N ARG A 541 -28.26 23.69 -22.80
CA ARG A 541 -28.11 23.10 -24.14
C ARG A 541 -29.20 22.08 -24.38
N ASP A 542 -29.62 21.92 -25.64
CA ASP A 542 -30.66 20.97 -26.03
C ASP A 542 -30.10 19.53 -26.10
N TYR A 543 -30.77 18.58 -25.47
CA TYR A 543 -30.47 17.15 -25.49
C TYR A 543 -31.68 16.35 -25.93
N ILE A 544 -31.44 15.19 -26.50
CA ILE A 544 -32.48 14.20 -26.80
C ILE A 544 -32.21 12.91 -26.04
N LEU A 545 -33.25 12.34 -25.45
CA LEU A 545 -33.16 11.02 -24.81
C LEU A 545 -33.15 9.95 -25.92
N ILE A 546 -32.02 9.24 -26.08
CA ILE A 546 -31.84 8.26 -27.16
C ILE A 546 -31.95 6.80 -26.65
N PHE A 547 -31.93 6.61 -25.34
CA PHE A 547 -32.09 5.30 -24.70
C PHE A 547 -32.77 5.45 -23.32
N ASN A 548 -33.71 4.56 -23.01
CA ASN A 548 -34.38 4.52 -21.70
C ASN A 548 -34.98 3.13 -21.46
N GLU A 549 -34.14 2.18 -20.98
CA GLU A 549 -34.54 0.82 -20.66
C GLU A 549 -33.79 0.32 -19.41
N ASP A 550 -34.40 -0.54 -18.61
CA ASP A 550 -33.82 -1.20 -17.43
C ASP A 550 -33.17 -0.24 -16.41
N ASP A 551 -33.81 0.93 -16.19
CA ASP A 551 -33.31 2.00 -15.33
C ASP A 551 -32.01 2.67 -15.84
N LEU A 552 -31.61 2.41 -17.10
CA LEU A 552 -30.52 3.07 -17.79
C LEU A 552 -31.07 4.11 -18.76
N GLN A 553 -30.47 5.30 -18.76
CA GLN A 553 -30.83 6.38 -19.66
C GLN A 553 -29.59 6.92 -20.37
N VAL A 554 -29.73 7.25 -21.66
CA VAL A 554 -28.69 7.96 -22.41
C VAL A 554 -29.34 9.18 -23.07
N ALA A 555 -28.81 10.37 -22.77
CA ALA A 555 -29.12 11.60 -23.45
C ALA A 555 -27.95 12.02 -24.34
N GLN A 556 -28.24 12.53 -25.52
CA GLN A 556 -27.27 13.03 -26.53
C GLN A 556 -27.48 14.51 -26.79
N LEU A 557 -26.38 15.27 -26.82
CA LEU A 557 -26.38 16.69 -27.17
C LEU A 557 -26.85 16.87 -28.62
N VAL A 558 -27.81 17.75 -28.87
CA VAL A 558 -28.32 18.05 -30.22
C VAL A 558 -27.24 18.75 -31.05
N GLY A 559 -26.94 18.18 -32.22
CA GLY A 559 -25.91 18.68 -33.12
C GLY A 559 -24.49 18.17 -32.88
N SER A 560 -24.28 17.35 -31.87
CA SER A 560 -23.03 16.57 -31.74
C SER A 560 -23.07 15.38 -32.71
N ARG A 561 -22.15 15.33 -33.66
CA ARG A 561 -21.93 14.16 -34.53
C ARG A 561 -20.53 13.62 -34.30
#